data_03748c10a1d0bc3ff73fb7b898def879
#
_entry.id   03748c10a1d0bc3ff73fb7b898def879
#
_cell.length_a   1.000
_cell.length_b   1.000
_cell.length_c   1.000
_cell.angle_alpha   90.00
_cell.angle_beta   90.00
_cell.angle_gamma   90.00
#
_symmetry.space_group_name_H-M   'P 1'
#
loop_
_entity.id
_entity.type
_entity.pdbx_description
1 polymer ?
#
loop_
_entity_poly.entity_id
_entity_poly.type
_entity_poly.pdbx_seq_one_letter_code
_entity_poly.pdbx_strand_id
1 'polypeptide(L)'
;MKLVSLTICRNSAWSIEAVLRSALRWVDECLVLDHASEDDTPAILKSLAEETGRIRVVREDDPVWHEARHRQRTLNEAQDMGATHCAIIDDDEVLSENLVPRIRPAVERLDPAQMLSIPWVTLWRSLDWFRDDGKWARHYLTVCFRDTPQLHWRTQDGYDHHHRAPFGCVYKNTGTVYGGGMMHYQHASWDRLMAKQTWYQMMEMCRWPEFGVGKIMSRYAGTYDETGRHVHPVPPEWWGPEKGLIQAGEEPWQKADMERMIREKGRDYFKEILA
;
A
#
# COMPACT_ATOMS: atom_id res chain seq x y z
N MET A 1 -6.44 -11.61 21.55
CA MET A 1 -6.15 -11.30 20.14
C MET A 1 -4.71 -10.84 20.02
N LYS A 2 -3.97 -11.35 19.04
CA LYS A 2 -2.70 -10.76 18.59
C LYS A 2 -2.91 -10.23 17.16
N LEU A 3 -2.81 -8.92 16.98
CA LEU A 3 -3.00 -8.22 15.71
C LEU A 3 -1.64 -7.77 15.18
N VAL A 4 -1.24 -8.30 14.03
CA VAL A 4 0.04 -7.99 13.37
C VAL A 4 -0.22 -7.26 12.06
N SER A 5 0.45 -6.14 11.80
CA SER A 5 0.39 -5.51 10.48
C SER A 5 1.32 -6.20 9.50
N LEU A 6 0.86 -6.31 8.26
CA LEU A 6 1.58 -6.85 7.11
C LEU A 6 1.87 -5.70 6.16
N THR A 7 3.14 -5.29 6.06
CA THR A 7 3.58 -4.22 5.18
C THR A 7 4.65 -4.74 4.23
N ILE A 8 4.52 -4.45 2.95
CA ILE A 8 5.55 -4.70 1.94
C ILE A 8 6.04 -3.34 1.49
N CYS A 9 7.34 -3.11 1.49
CA CYS A 9 7.91 -1.84 1.09
C CYS A 9 9.07 -2.01 0.11
N ARG A 10 9.27 -1.01 -0.73
CA ARG A 10 10.47 -0.87 -1.56
C ARG A 10 10.79 0.60 -1.76
N ASN A 11 11.98 1.02 -1.33
CA ASN A 11 12.43 2.42 -1.46
C ASN A 11 11.39 3.40 -0.92
N SER A 12 10.98 3.17 0.33
CA SER A 12 9.88 3.87 1.00
C SER A 12 10.36 4.79 2.13
N ALA A 13 11.63 5.22 2.08
CA ALA A 13 12.20 6.11 3.09
C ALA A 13 11.34 7.36 3.34
N TRP A 14 10.64 7.84 2.31
CA TRP A 14 9.77 9.01 2.34
C TRP A 14 8.49 8.86 3.20
N SER A 15 8.06 7.64 3.53
CA SER A 15 6.76 7.37 4.19
C SER A 15 6.80 6.31 5.28
N ILE A 16 7.74 5.36 5.21
CA ILE A 16 7.69 4.14 6.02
C ILE A 16 7.70 4.41 7.53
N GLU A 17 8.42 5.44 7.99
CA GLU A 17 8.44 5.81 9.39
C GLU A 17 7.05 6.25 9.86
N ALA A 18 6.38 7.13 9.09
CA ALA A 18 5.03 7.59 9.38
C ALA A 18 4.04 6.42 9.44
N VAL A 19 4.12 5.52 8.47
CA VAL A 19 3.25 4.33 8.36
C VAL A 19 3.40 3.44 9.58
N LEU A 20 4.61 3.08 9.96
CA LEU A 20 4.85 2.15 11.06
C LEU A 20 4.54 2.78 12.43
N ARG A 21 4.88 4.05 12.66
CA ARG A 21 4.51 4.74 13.91
C ARG A 21 3.00 4.85 14.07
N SER A 22 2.27 5.16 13.00
CA SER A 22 0.81 5.14 13.01
C SER A 22 0.25 3.74 13.27
N ALA A 23 0.74 2.72 12.58
CA ALA A 23 0.30 1.34 12.75
C ALA A 23 0.47 0.85 14.20
N LEU A 24 1.62 1.11 14.81
CA LEU A 24 1.95 0.69 16.19
C LEU A 24 1.01 1.27 17.26
N ARG A 25 0.17 2.24 16.92
CA ARG A 25 -0.84 2.80 17.83
C ARG A 25 -2.08 1.92 17.97
N TRP A 26 -2.29 0.98 17.04
CA TRP A 26 -3.48 0.12 17.05
C TRP A 26 -3.21 -1.36 16.77
N VAL A 27 -2.01 -1.74 16.29
CA VAL A 27 -1.58 -3.15 16.20
C VAL A 27 -0.63 -3.52 17.34
N ASP A 28 -0.47 -4.80 17.60
CA ASP A 28 0.46 -5.30 18.63
C ASP A 28 1.90 -5.26 18.13
N GLU A 29 2.13 -5.69 16.88
CA GLU A 29 3.44 -5.73 16.23
C GLU A 29 3.29 -5.41 14.73
N CYS A 30 4.37 -4.92 14.12
CA CYS A 30 4.46 -4.73 12.67
C CYS A 30 5.41 -5.75 12.07
N LEU A 31 4.98 -6.42 11.02
CA LEU A 31 5.83 -7.22 10.14
C LEU A 31 6.03 -6.45 8.84
N VAL A 32 7.28 -6.21 8.48
CA VAL A 32 7.68 -5.51 7.27
C VAL A 32 8.51 -6.41 6.39
N LEU A 33 8.07 -6.61 5.15
CA LEU A 33 8.89 -7.22 4.11
C LEU A 33 9.52 -6.11 3.30
N ASP A 34 10.84 -5.94 3.47
CA ASP A 34 11.66 -5.02 2.68
C ASP A 34 12.09 -5.72 1.38
N HIS A 35 11.49 -5.31 0.27
CA HIS A 35 11.73 -5.86 -1.05
C HIS A 35 12.88 -5.13 -1.74
N ALA A 36 14.11 -5.57 -1.48
CA ALA A 36 15.33 -5.10 -2.13
C ALA A 36 15.47 -3.56 -2.15
N SER A 37 15.13 -2.85 -1.06
CA SER A 37 15.33 -1.41 -0.99
C SER A 37 16.80 -1.02 -1.06
N GLU A 38 17.08 0.06 -1.78
CA GLU A 38 18.43 0.60 -2.02
C GLU A 38 18.59 2.04 -1.47
N ASP A 39 17.48 2.63 -0.97
CA ASP A 39 17.45 3.93 -0.28
C ASP A 39 17.65 3.76 1.25
N ASP A 40 17.33 4.78 2.02
CA ASP A 40 17.45 4.75 3.49
C ASP A 40 16.40 3.87 4.20
N THR A 41 15.48 3.23 3.47
CA THR A 41 14.44 2.36 4.06
C THR A 41 15.00 1.32 5.03
N PRO A 42 16.05 0.54 4.69
CA PRO A 42 16.59 -0.46 5.62
C PRO A 42 17.16 0.14 6.91
N ALA A 43 17.77 1.32 6.83
CA ALA A 43 18.32 2.01 8.00
C ALA A 43 17.20 2.53 8.93
N ILE A 44 16.12 3.09 8.34
CA ILE A 44 14.93 3.53 9.08
C ILE A 44 14.25 2.34 9.77
N LEU A 45 14.04 1.24 9.04
CA LEU A 45 13.44 0.02 9.59
C LEU A 45 14.23 -0.56 10.75
N LYS A 46 15.56 -0.60 10.63
CA LYS A 46 16.44 -1.06 11.71
C LYS A 46 16.30 -0.19 12.94
N SER A 47 16.39 1.14 12.78
CA SER A 47 16.27 2.09 13.87
C SER A 47 14.92 1.97 14.60
N LEU A 48 13.83 1.88 13.86
CA LEU A 48 12.49 1.72 14.42
C LEU A 48 12.30 0.37 15.14
N ALA A 49 12.89 -0.70 14.61
CA ALA A 49 12.84 -2.02 15.24
C ALA A 49 13.61 -2.01 16.59
N GLU A 50 14.80 -1.39 16.63
CA GLU A 50 15.60 -1.22 17.85
C GLU A 50 14.89 -0.33 18.89
N GLU A 51 14.28 0.78 18.43
CA GLU A 51 13.56 1.73 19.29
C GLU A 51 12.32 1.09 19.94
N THR A 52 11.54 0.36 19.16
CA THR A 52 10.20 -0.06 19.59
C THR A 52 10.16 -1.48 20.15
N GLY A 53 11.06 -2.36 19.69
CA GLY A 53 11.00 -3.80 19.96
C GLY A 53 9.76 -4.52 19.41
N ARG A 54 8.96 -3.82 18.56
CA ARG A 54 7.66 -4.29 18.07
C ARG A 54 7.59 -4.38 16.54
N ILE A 55 8.74 -4.27 15.86
CA ILE A 55 8.83 -4.36 14.40
C ILE A 55 9.73 -5.52 14.04
N ARG A 56 9.20 -6.47 13.27
CA ARG A 56 9.98 -7.55 12.65
C ARG A 56 10.19 -7.18 11.17
N VAL A 57 11.45 -7.17 10.74
CA VAL A 57 11.83 -6.92 9.35
C VAL A 57 12.28 -8.22 8.71
N VAL A 58 11.73 -8.51 7.55
CA VAL A 58 12.12 -9.63 6.68
C VAL A 58 12.64 -9.05 5.37
N ARG A 59 13.84 -9.41 4.98
CA ARG A 59 14.46 -8.97 3.73
C ARG A 59 14.14 -9.93 2.58
N GLU A 60 13.82 -9.38 1.42
CA GLU A 60 13.76 -10.07 0.13
C GLU A 60 14.75 -9.40 -0.83
N ASP A 61 15.80 -10.13 -1.22
CA ASP A 61 16.87 -9.58 -2.05
C ASP A 61 16.63 -9.76 -3.56
N ASP A 62 15.70 -10.66 -3.94
CA ASP A 62 15.28 -10.80 -5.34
C ASP A 62 14.51 -9.52 -5.74
N PRO A 63 15.02 -8.69 -6.68
CA PRO A 63 14.37 -7.45 -7.08
C PRO A 63 13.09 -7.68 -7.92
N VAL A 64 12.79 -8.92 -8.29
CA VAL A 64 11.62 -9.24 -9.10
C VAL A 64 10.35 -9.16 -8.26
N TRP A 65 9.46 -8.24 -8.62
CA TRP A 65 8.19 -8.05 -7.91
C TRP A 65 7.22 -9.19 -8.16
N HIS A 66 6.75 -9.80 -7.07
CA HIS A 66 5.71 -10.84 -7.07
C HIS A 66 4.75 -10.61 -5.90
N GLU A 67 3.78 -9.72 -6.07
CA GLU A 67 2.91 -9.28 -4.98
C GLU A 67 2.29 -10.45 -4.19
N ALA A 68 1.68 -11.43 -4.85
CA ALA A 68 1.04 -12.55 -4.18
C ALA A 68 2.02 -13.40 -3.35
N ARG A 69 3.25 -13.60 -3.85
CA ARG A 69 4.29 -14.34 -3.10
C ARG A 69 4.76 -13.57 -1.88
N HIS A 70 4.95 -12.25 -2.02
CA HIS A 70 5.34 -11.39 -0.91
C HIS A 70 4.23 -11.32 0.14
N ARG A 71 2.97 -11.16 -0.25
CA ARG A 71 1.82 -11.19 0.67
C ARG A 71 1.69 -12.55 1.37
N GLN A 72 1.87 -13.66 0.65
CA GLN A 72 1.85 -15.00 1.27
C GLN A 72 3.01 -15.17 2.25
N ARG A 73 4.20 -14.69 1.92
CA ARG A 73 5.35 -14.73 2.83
C ARG A 73 5.09 -13.92 4.09
N THR A 74 4.52 -12.72 3.99
CA THR A 74 4.17 -11.90 5.17
C THR A 74 3.11 -12.60 6.03
N LEU A 75 2.14 -13.30 5.44
CA LEU A 75 1.16 -14.07 6.20
C LEU A 75 1.82 -15.21 6.98
N ASN A 76 2.67 -16.00 6.33
CA ASN A 76 3.38 -17.12 6.98
C ASN A 76 4.22 -16.61 8.16
N GLU A 77 5.00 -15.55 7.95
CA GLU A 77 5.82 -14.93 9.01
C GLU A 77 4.97 -14.39 10.17
N ALA A 78 3.79 -13.80 9.89
CA ALA A 78 2.88 -13.33 10.92
C ALA A 78 2.27 -14.51 11.71
N GLN A 79 1.95 -15.61 11.04
CA GLN A 79 1.51 -16.85 11.70
C GLN A 79 2.59 -17.39 12.64
N ASP A 80 3.86 -17.39 12.22
CA ASP A 80 5.01 -17.77 13.06
C ASP A 80 5.20 -16.82 14.26
N MET A 81 4.80 -15.54 14.11
CA MET A 81 4.73 -14.59 15.22
C MET A 81 3.52 -14.85 16.15
N GLY A 82 2.64 -15.79 15.83
CA GLY A 82 1.43 -16.10 16.59
C GLY A 82 0.28 -15.13 16.36
N ALA A 83 0.26 -14.45 15.20
CA ALA A 83 -0.87 -13.58 14.80
C ALA A 83 -2.16 -14.39 14.75
N THR A 84 -3.23 -13.81 15.30
CA THR A 84 -4.60 -14.33 15.17
C THR A 84 -5.43 -13.44 14.24
N HIS A 85 -4.99 -12.20 14.07
CA HIS A 85 -5.57 -11.22 13.19
C HIS A 85 -4.45 -10.48 12.46
N CYS A 86 -4.67 -10.16 11.21
CA CYS A 86 -3.71 -9.43 10.40
C CYS A 86 -4.31 -8.10 9.92
N ALA A 87 -3.49 -7.05 9.94
CA ALA A 87 -3.81 -5.77 9.32
C ALA A 87 -2.96 -5.60 8.06
N ILE A 88 -3.58 -5.29 6.93
CA ILE A 88 -2.87 -5.03 5.68
C ILE A 88 -2.70 -3.52 5.56
N ILE A 89 -1.45 -3.06 5.54
CA ILE A 89 -1.10 -1.64 5.46
C ILE A 89 0.01 -1.52 4.41
N ASP A 90 -0.26 -0.81 3.31
CA ASP A 90 0.77 -0.55 2.32
C ASP A 90 1.72 0.55 2.81
N ASP A 91 2.91 0.63 2.26
CA ASP A 91 4.00 1.52 2.70
C ASP A 91 3.75 3.02 2.48
N ASP A 92 2.59 3.34 1.89
CA ASP A 92 2.09 4.70 1.64
C ASP A 92 0.68 4.92 2.21
N GLU A 93 0.31 4.18 3.28
CA GLU A 93 -1.01 4.25 3.91
C GLU A 93 -0.94 4.51 5.42
N VAL A 94 -1.82 5.36 5.92
CA VAL A 94 -2.02 5.63 7.35
C VAL A 94 -3.50 5.61 7.70
N LEU A 95 -3.85 4.95 8.80
CA LEU A 95 -5.20 5.01 9.34
C LEU A 95 -5.51 6.42 9.87
N SER A 96 -6.63 7.01 9.47
CA SER A 96 -7.04 8.31 10.00
C SER A 96 -7.17 8.26 11.53
N GLU A 97 -6.67 9.30 12.20
CA GLU A 97 -6.50 9.39 13.65
C GLU A 97 -7.80 9.12 14.44
N ASN A 98 -8.90 9.65 13.96
CA ASN A 98 -10.22 9.48 14.56
C ASN A 98 -10.71 8.02 14.54
N LEU A 99 -10.09 7.14 13.73
CA LEU A 99 -10.41 5.70 13.70
C LEU A 99 -9.49 4.86 14.60
N VAL A 100 -8.32 5.35 14.98
CA VAL A 100 -7.35 4.62 15.81
C VAL A 100 -8.01 4.00 17.07
N PRO A 101 -8.81 4.73 17.88
CA PRO A 101 -9.46 4.13 19.06
C PRO A 101 -10.60 3.16 18.73
N ARG A 102 -11.08 3.15 17.48
CA ARG A 102 -12.29 2.41 17.06
C ARG A 102 -11.99 1.15 16.29
N ILE A 103 -10.82 1.08 15.63
CA ILE A 103 -10.50 0.00 14.71
C ILE A 103 -10.28 -1.32 15.45
N ARG A 104 -9.52 -1.32 16.54
CA ARG A 104 -9.19 -2.53 17.30
C ARG A 104 -10.44 -3.25 17.84
N PRO A 105 -11.41 -2.57 18.48
CA PRO A 105 -12.68 -3.20 18.87
C PRO A 105 -13.52 -3.77 17.71
N ALA A 106 -13.38 -3.22 16.51
CA ALA A 106 -14.05 -3.76 15.33
C ALA A 106 -13.38 -5.05 14.84
N VAL A 107 -12.04 -5.08 14.86
CA VAL A 107 -11.24 -6.27 14.48
C VAL A 107 -11.47 -7.44 15.45
N GLU A 108 -11.55 -7.17 16.76
CA GLU A 108 -11.81 -8.18 17.80
C GLU A 108 -13.13 -8.94 17.59
N ARG A 109 -14.10 -8.31 16.93
CA ARG A 109 -15.42 -8.91 16.65
C ARG A 109 -15.48 -9.68 15.32
N LEU A 110 -14.38 -9.87 14.64
CA LEU A 110 -14.33 -10.69 13.41
C LEU A 110 -14.43 -12.18 13.76
N ASP A 111 -15.30 -12.89 13.06
CA ASP A 111 -15.32 -14.36 13.08
C ASP A 111 -14.17 -14.92 12.23
N PRO A 112 -13.81 -16.20 12.38
CA PRO A 112 -12.77 -16.83 11.55
C PRO A 112 -12.98 -16.56 10.05
N ALA A 113 -11.90 -16.20 9.34
CA ALA A 113 -11.88 -15.82 7.93
C ALA A 113 -12.70 -14.56 7.58
N GLN A 114 -13.29 -13.85 8.52
CA GLN A 114 -13.93 -12.56 8.22
C GLN A 114 -12.89 -11.46 8.03
N MET A 115 -13.21 -10.54 7.12
CA MET A 115 -12.42 -9.33 6.85
C MET A 115 -13.21 -8.06 7.14
N LEU A 116 -12.51 -7.04 7.59
CA LEU A 116 -12.99 -5.69 7.80
C LEU A 116 -12.51 -4.79 6.67
N SER A 117 -13.43 -4.07 6.05
CA SER A 117 -13.10 -3.02 5.07
C SER A 117 -13.57 -1.67 5.57
N ILE A 118 -12.76 -0.65 5.31
CA ILE A 118 -13.05 0.76 5.63
C ILE A 118 -12.86 1.63 4.38
N PRO A 119 -13.35 2.89 4.37
CA PRO A 119 -13.12 3.79 3.25
C PRO A 119 -11.63 3.95 2.94
N TRP A 120 -11.29 4.01 1.65
CA TRP A 120 -9.98 4.37 1.18
C TRP A 120 -9.99 5.85 0.79
N VAL A 121 -9.20 6.64 1.51
CA VAL A 121 -9.14 8.09 1.34
C VAL A 121 -7.96 8.43 0.45
N THR A 122 -8.25 8.80 -0.78
CA THR A 122 -7.22 9.20 -1.75
C THR A 122 -6.82 10.65 -1.52
N LEU A 123 -5.65 10.88 -0.92
CA LEU A 123 -5.09 12.22 -0.80
C LEU A 123 -4.79 12.77 -2.19
N TRP A 124 -5.03 14.07 -2.43
CA TRP A 124 -4.98 14.62 -3.77
C TRP A 124 -4.07 15.85 -3.88
N ARG A 125 -2.95 15.68 -4.55
CA ARG A 125 -1.93 16.71 -4.85
C ARG A 125 -1.33 17.43 -3.64
N SER A 126 -1.70 17.04 -2.45
CA SER A 126 -1.10 17.44 -1.18
C SER A 126 -1.59 16.54 -0.06
N LEU A 127 -1.01 16.69 1.14
CA LEU A 127 -1.49 16.01 2.34
C LEU A 127 -2.77 16.66 2.91
N ASP A 128 -3.16 17.85 2.44
CA ASP A 128 -4.25 18.63 3.03
C ASP A 128 -5.58 18.48 2.28
N TRP A 129 -5.58 17.77 1.16
CA TRP A 129 -6.75 17.57 0.32
C TRP A 129 -6.97 16.09 -0.01
N PHE A 130 -8.23 15.67 -0.11
CA PHE A 130 -8.59 14.33 -0.60
C PHE A 130 -9.66 14.41 -1.68
N ARG A 131 -9.76 13.37 -2.49
CA ARG A 131 -10.68 13.26 -3.61
C ARG A 131 -11.73 12.18 -3.34
N ASP A 132 -13.01 12.46 -3.63
CA ASP A 132 -14.13 11.56 -3.37
C ASP A 132 -15.13 11.41 -4.53
N ASP A 133 -14.72 11.67 -5.76
CA ASP A 133 -15.58 11.55 -6.94
C ASP A 133 -15.27 10.28 -7.78
N GLY A 134 -16.20 9.92 -8.65
CA GLY A 134 -16.05 8.82 -9.62
C GLY A 134 -15.65 7.50 -8.97
N LYS A 135 -14.59 6.89 -9.46
CA LYS A 135 -14.04 5.66 -8.90
C LYS A 135 -13.38 5.82 -7.53
N TRP A 136 -13.07 7.04 -7.15
CA TRP A 136 -12.46 7.39 -5.86
C TRP A 136 -13.50 7.55 -4.75
N ALA A 137 -14.78 7.75 -5.10
CA ALA A 137 -15.88 7.79 -4.16
C ALA A 137 -16.24 6.38 -3.71
N ARG A 138 -16.44 6.21 -2.41
CA ARG A 138 -16.97 4.95 -1.82
C ARG A 138 -16.10 3.71 -2.12
N HIS A 139 -14.82 3.91 -2.36
CA HIS A 139 -13.91 2.79 -2.45
C HIS A 139 -13.60 2.27 -1.03
N TYR A 140 -13.95 1.01 -0.77
CA TYR A 140 -13.67 0.35 0.51
C TYR A 140 -12.51 -0.61 0.33
N LEU A 141 -11.55 -0.50 1.24
CA LEU A 141 -10.34 -1.29 1.24
C LEU A 141 -10.36 -2.29 2.40
N THR A 142 -10.02 -3.54 2.15
CA THR A 142 -9.79 -4.50 3.23
C THR A 142 -8.57 -4.09 4.01
N VAL A 143 -8.76 -3.82 5.30
CA VAL A 143 -7.67 -3.39 6.19
C VAL A 143 -7.31 -4.43 7.24
N CYS A 144 -8.22 -5.30 7.62
CA CYS A 144 -7.95 -6.37 8.59
C CYS A 144 -8.71 -7.64 8.22
N PHE A 145 -8.18 -8.76 8.67
CA PHE A 145 -8.89 -10.04 8.65
C PHE A 145 -8.52 -10.89 9.86
N ARG A 146 -9.44 -11.78 10.27
CA ARG A 146 -9.12 -12.82 11.24
C ARG A 146 -8.56 -14.02 10.51
N ASP A 147 -7.35 -14.39 10.88
CA ASP A 147 -6.63 -15.47 10.21
C ASP A 147 -7.20 -16.86 10.52
N THR A 148 -7.05 -17.75 9.55
CA THR A 148 -7.31 -19.19 9.64
C THR A 148 -6.34 -19.95 8.74
N PRO A 149 -6.05 -21.23 9.03
CA PRO A 149 -5.10 -22.02 8.23
C PRO A 149 -5.42 -22.17 6.74
N GLN A 150 -6.65 -21.87 6.32
CA GLN A 150 -7.12 -21.99 4.93
C GLN A 150 -6.86 -20.73 4.11
N LEU A 151 -6.59 -19.61 4.76
CA LEU A 151 -6.38 -18.34 4.06
C LEU A 151 -5.02 -18.33 3.38
N HIS A 152 -5.00 -17.93 2.11
CA HIS A 152 -3.77 -17.85 1.32
C HIS A 152 -3.92 -16.92 0.14
N TRP A 153 -2.80 -16.39 -0.39
CA TRP A 153 -2.76 -15.73 -1.69
C TRP A 153 -2.41 -16.74 -2.78
N ARG A 154 -3.06 -16.61 -3.95
CA ARG A 154 -2.78 -17.43 -5.11
C ARG A 154 -1.48 -16.96 -5.77
N THR A 155 -0.39 -17.65 -5.50
CA THR A 155 0.96 -17.28 -5.95
C THR A 155 1.27 -17.65 -7.41
N GLN A 156 0.36 -18.34 -8.08
CA GLN A 156 0.54 -18.81 -9.47
C GLN A 156 -0.08 -17.85 -10.51
N ASP A 157 -0.86 -16.85 -10.08
CA ASP A 157 -1.48 -15.90 -10.97
C ASP A 157 -0.42 -14.86 -11.40
N GLY A 158 -0.15 -14.77 -12.70
CA GLY A 158 0.87 -13.90 -13.29
C GLY A 158 0.47 -12.42 -13.37
N TYR A 159 -0.17 -11.86 -12.34
CA TYR A 159 -0.56 -10.45 -12.26
C TYR A 159 0.24 -9.72 -11.19
N ASP A 160 0.56 -8.45 -11.45
CA ASP A 160 1.24 -7.57 -10.48
C ASP A 160 0.27 -6.90 -9.49
N HIS A 161 -1.03 -7.04 -9.70
CA HIS A 161 -2.05 -6.51 -8.80
C HIS A 161 -2.97 -7.63 -8.33
N HIS A 162 -2.77 -8.07 -7.11
CA HIS A 162 -3.58 -9.11 -6.47
C HIS A 162 -4.63 -8.52 -5.53
N HIS A 163 -5.62 -9.34 -5.23
CA HIS A 163 -6.59 -8.98 -4.20
C HIS A 163 -5.86 -8.70 -2.87
N ARG A 164 -6.22 -7.59 -2.24
CA ARG A 164 -5.64 -7.17 -0.97
C ARG A 164 -5.89 -8.20 0.14
N ALA A 165 -7.10 -8.76 0.21
CA ALA A 165 -7.41 -9.85 1.14
C ALA A 165 -6.94 -11.20 0.59
N PRO A 166 -6.51 -12.15 1.46
CA PRO A 166 -6.23 -13.52 1.05
C PRO A 166 -7.50 -14.21 0.55
N PHE A 167 -7.30 -15.21 -0.32
CA PHE A 167 -8.38 -16.06 -0.80
C PHE A 167 -9.00 -16.83 0.38
N GLY A 168 -10.33 -16.91 0.38
CA GLY A 168 -11.09 -17.54 1.48
C GLY A 168 -11.63 -16.55 2.50
N CYS A 169 -11.22 -15.29 2.46
CA CYS A 169 -11.82 -14.26 3.32
C CYS A 169 -13.26 -13.98 2.95
N VAL A 170 -14.09 -13.73 3.97
CA VAL A 170 -15.51 -13.38 3.85
C VAL A 170 -15.71 -11.96 4.35
N TYR A 171 -16.36 -11.14 3.54
CA TYR A 171 -16.67 -9.76 3.91
C TYR A 171 -17.68 -9.71 5.05
N LYS A 172 -17.38 -8.92 6.09
CA LYS A 172 -18.32 -8.59 7.16
C LYS A 172 -18.88 -7.19 6.93
N ASN A 173 -20.15 -7.11 6.62
CA ASN A 173 -20.86 -5.84 6.64
C ASN A 173 -21.09 -5.42 8.11
N THR A 174 -20.36 -4.42 8.57
CA THR A 174 -20.49 -3.90 9.93
C THR A 174 -21.62 -2.89 10.09
N GLY A 175 -22.23 -2.44 8.99
CA GLY A 175 -23.21 -1.34 8.98
C GLY A 175 -22.64 -0.01 9.47
N THR A 176 -21.34 0.07 9.71
CA THR A 176 -20.69 1.25 10.30
C THR A 176 -20.32 2.23 9.20
N VAL A 177 -20.80 3.46 9.33
CA VAL A 177 -20.32 4.59 8.53
C VAL A 177 -19.08 5.16 9.21
N TYR A 178 -17.95 5.14 8.50
CA TYR A 178 -16.69 5.71 8.98
C TYR A 178 -16.54 7.14 8.44
N GLY A 179 -16.41 8.12 9.34
CA GLY A 179 -15.92 9.45 8.97
C GLY A 179 -14.40 9.41 9.01
N GLY A 180 -13.75 9.13 7.88
CA GLY A 180 -12.32 8.85 7.76
C GLY A 180 -12.09 7.50 7.12
N GLY A 181 -10.85 7.01 7.11
CA GLY A 181 -10.48 5.75 6.47
C GLY A 181 -8.98 5.49 6.48
N MET A 182 -8.54 4.63 5.58
CA MET A 182 -7.12 4.46 5.26
C MET A 182 -6.71 5.59 4.30
N MET A 183 -5.88 6.51 4.76
CA MET A 183 -5.39 7.65 3.98
C MET A 183 -4.20 7.19 3.13
N HIS A 184 -4.32 7.32 1.82
CA HIS A 184 -3.35 6.84 0.84
C HIS A 184 -2.58 8.00 0.23
N TYR A 185 -1.26 7.97 0.37
CA TYR A 185 -0.36 9.08 0.04
C TYR A 185 0.07 9.12 -1.43
N GLN A 186 -0.08 8.04 -2.18
CA GLN A 186 0.39 7.95 -3.57
C GLN A 186 0.01 9.17 -4.42
N HIS A 187 -1.20 9.70 -4.24
CA HIS A 187 -1.73 10.82 -5.01
C HIS A 187 -1.47 12.19 -4.35
N ALA A 188 -0.86 12.21 -3.16
CA ALA A 188 -0.50 13.46 -2.49
C ALA A 188 0.60 14.22 -3.22
N SER A 189 1.52 13.51 -3.90
CA SER A 189 2.51 14.09 -4.81
C SER A 189 2.20 13.70 -6.24
N TRP A 190 1.91 14.70 -7.10
CA TRP A 190 1.64 14.45 -8.51
C TRP A 190 2.86 13.87 -9.24
N ASP A 191 4.05 14.33 -8.89
CA ASP A 191 5.29 13.83 -9.47
C ASP A 191 5.52 12.35 -9.14
N ARG A 192 5.31 11.94 -7.88
CA ARG A 192 5.37 10.53 -7.47
C ARG A 192 4.32 9.68 -8.18
N LEU A 193 3.08 10.19 -8.27
CA LEU A 193 2.02 9.50 -8.98
C LEU A 193 2.39 9.25 -10.44
N MET A 194 2.81 10.30 -11.16
CA MET A 194 3.19 10.21 -12.57
C MET A 194 4.37 9.25 -12.76
N ALA A 195 5.41 9.37 -11.95
CA ALA A 195 6.56 8.48 -12.01
C ALA A 195 6.18 7.02 -11.79
N LYS A 196 5.38 6.72 -10.74
CA LYS A 196 4.94 5.36 -10.41
C LYS A 196 4.07 4.75 -11.52
N GLN A 197 3.11 5.53 -12.06
CA GLN A 197 2.21 5.04 -13.11
C GLN A 197 2.94 4.81 -14.44
N THR A 198 3.86 5.70 -14.82
CA THR A 198 4.71 5.52 -16.00
C THR A 198 5.62 4.31 -15.84
N TRP A 199 6.22 4.16 -14.66
CA TRP A 199 7.06 3.00 -14.34
C TRP A 199 6.30 1.68 -14.44
N TYR A 200 5.07 1.59 -13.91
CA TYR A 200 4.24 0.39 -14.07
C TYR A 200 3.98 0.05 -15.54
N GLN A 201 3.65 1.05 -16.36
CA GLN A 201 3.40 0.83 -17.79
C GLN A 201 4.65 0.31 -18.51
N MET A 202 5.82 0.89 -18.21
CA MET A 202 7.11 0.45 -18.78
C MET A 202 7.48 -0.97 -18.32
N MET A 203 7.28 -1.27 -17.04
CA MET A 203 7.54 -2.60 -16.46
C MET A 203 6.61 -3.65 -17.08
N GLU A 204 5.29 -3.38 -17.16
CA GLU A 204 4.33 -4.29 -17.81
C GLU A 204 4.68 -4.52 -19.28
N MET A 205 5.09 -3.48 -20.00
CA MET A 205 5.52 -3.60 -21.40
C MET A 205 6.76 -4.50 -21.55
N CYS A 206 7.69 -4.45 -20.61
CA CYS A 206 8.84 -5.35 -20.59
C CYS A 206 8.45 -6.80 -20.25
N ARG A 207 7.51 -6.98 -19.32
CA ARG A 207 7.16 -8.28 -18.74
C ARG A 207 6.13 -9.04 -19.59
N TRP A 208 5.18 -8.32 -20.19
CA TRP A 208 4.07 -8.87 -21.00
C TRP A 208 3.87 -8.09 -22.31
N PRO A 209 4.86 -8.10 -23.22
CA PRO A 209 4.77 -7.35 -24.48
C PRO A 209 3.58 -7.77 -25.35
N GLU A 210 3.07 -9.00 -25.16
CA GLU A 210 1.91 -9.53 -25.87
C GLU A 210 0.60 -8.79 -25.55
N PHE A 211 0.52 -8.06 -24.45
CA PHE A 211 -0.67 -7.26 -24.14
C PHE A 211 -0.85 -6.04 -25.05
N GLY A 212 0.25 -5.56 -25.65
CA GLY A 212 0.26 -4.37 -26.47
C GLY A 212 0.14 -3.06 -25.65
N VAL A 213 0.87 -2.05 -26.09
CA VAL A 213 1.01 -0.77 -25.36
C VAL A 213 -0.32 -0.08 -25.10
N GLY A 214 -1.26 -0.06 -26.07
CA GLY A 214 -2.58 0.57 -25.90
C GLY A 214 -3.41 -0.06 -24.78
N LYS A 215 -3.37 -1.40 -24.63
CA LYS A 215 -4.06 -2.08 -23.53
C LYS A 215 -3.39 -1.79 -22.19
N ILE A 216 -2.07 -1.74 -22.14
CA ILE A 216 -1.32 -1.38 -20.94
C ILE A 216 -1.71 0.04 -20.51
N MET A 217 -1.58 1.04 -21.38
CA MET A 217 -1.90 2.43 -21.09
C MET A 217 -3.35 2.63 -20.62
N SER A 218 -4.31 1.92 -21.23
CA SER A 218 -5.73 2.04 -20.87
C SER A 218 -6.04 1.65 -19.42
N ARG A 219 -5.24 0.78 -18.79
CA ARG A 219 -5.39 0.39 -17.38
C ARG A 219 -5.12 1.57 -16.43
N TYR A 220 -4.23 2.46 -16.83
CA TYR A 220 -3.77 3.59 -16.02
C TYR A 220 -4.44 4.92 -16.38
N ALA A 221 -5.09 5.03 -17.55
CA ALA A 221 -5.69 6.27 -18.05
C ALA A 221 -6.63 6.96 -17.06
N GLY A 222 -7.45 6.18 -16.33
CA GLY A 222 -8.37 6.73 -15.33
C GLY A 222 -7.68 7.35 -14.10
N THR A 223 -6.39 7.13 -13.90
CA THR A 223 -5.64 7.74 -12.79
C THR A 223 -5.39 9.23 -13.05
N TYR A 224 -5.29 9.62 -14.32
CA TYR A 224 -5.04 10.99 -14.77
C TYR A 224 -6.32 11.78 -15.04
N ASP A 225 -7.49 11.14 -14.97
CA ASP A 225 -8.76 11.81 -15.23
C ASP A 225 -9.06 12.81 -14.10
N GLU A 226 -9.08 14.08 -14.44
CA GLU A 226 -9.40 15.19 -13.57
C GLU A 226 -10.79 15.79 -13.84
N THR A 227 -11.56 15.22 -14.76
CA THR A 227 -12.90 15.70 -15.06
C THR A 227 -13.86 15.46 -13.90
N GLY A 228 -14.64 16.48 -13.55
CA GLY A 228 -15.69 16.38 -12.52
C GLY A 228 -15.18 16.09 -11.11
N ARG A 229 -13.91 16.33 -10.84
CA ARG A 229 -13.31 16.04 -9.53
C ARG A 229 -13.95 16.85 -8.39
N HIS A 230 -14.26 16.14 -7.32
CA HIS A 230 -14.62 16.72 -6.03
C HIS A 230 -13.44 16.56 -5.07
N VAL A 231 -12.89 17.67 -4.64
CA VAL A 231 -11.74 17.72 -3.75
C VAL A 231 -12.14 18.46 -2.47
N HIS A 232 -11.85 17.87 -1.33
CA HIS A 232 -12.20 18.39 -0.02
C HIS A 232 -10.95 18.55 0.84
N PRO A 233 -10.94 19.51 1.79
CA PRO A 233 -9.89 19.56 2.79
C PRO A 233 -9.95 18.31 3.69
N VAL A 234 -8.79 17.75 4.01
CA VAL A 234 -8.68 16.68 4.99
C VAL A 234 -9.02 17.25 6.37
N PRO A 235 -10.02 16.70 7.08
CA PRO A 235 -10.33 17.14 8.42
C PRO A 235 -9.10 17.05 9.34
N PRO A 236 -8.76 18.09 10.10
CA PRO A 236 -7.58 18.10 10.96
C PRO A 236 -7.50 16.89 11.92
N GLU A 237 -8.65 16.43 12.41
CA GLU A 237 -8.78 15.28 13.31
C GLU A 237 -8.50 13.93 12.66
N TRP A 238 -8.27 13.87 11.34
CA TRP A 238 -7.83 12.67 10.65
C TRP A 238 -6.31 12.49 10.70
N TRP A 239 -5.58 13.55 11.04
CA TRP A 239 -4.13 13.52 11.13
C TRP A 239 -3.64 13.20 12.55
N GLY A 240 -2.76 12.20 12.63
CA GLY A 240 -1.95 11.94 13.81
C GLY A 240 -0.64 12.73 13.78
N PRO A 241 0.20 12.56 14.80
CA PRO A 241 1.51 13.22 14.89
C PRO A 241 2.46 12.83 13.75
N GLU A 242 2.19 11.72 13.06
CA GLU A 242 3.03 11.16 11.99
C GLU A 242 2.99 11.99 10.70
N LYS A 243 2.03 12.90 10.53
CA LYS A 243 1.92 13.74 9.32
C LYS A 243 3.23 14.43 8.96
N GLY A 244 3.94 14.94 9.96
CA GLY A 244 5.20 15.66 9.77
C GLY A 244 6.39 14.79 9.34
N LEU A 245 6.24 13.46 9.36
CA LEU A 245 7.27 12.51 8.95
C LEU A 245 7.18 12.13 7.46
N ILE A 246 6.14 12.58 6.76
CA ILE A 246 5.91 12.23 5.35
C ILE A 246 6.69 13.19 4.46
N GLN A 247 7.61 12.65 3.66
CA GLN A 247 8.48 13.41 2.76
C GLN A 247 8.01 13.30 1.30
N ALA A 248 6.76 13.69 1.02
CA ALA A 248 6.13 13.55 -0.29
C ALA A 248 6.86 14.30 -1.43
N GLY A 249 7.69 15.29 -1.11
CA GLY A 249 8.47 16.08 -2.07
C GLY A 249 9.78 15.44 -2.55
N GLU A 250 10.21 14.33 -1.98
CA GLU A 250 11.42 13.64 -2.42
C GLU A 250 11.27 13.02 -3.81
N GLU A 251 12.40 12.91 -4.52
CA GLU A 251 12.45 12.33 -5.86
C GLU A 251 11.99 10.86 -5.85
N PRO A 252 11.03 10.47 -6.70
CA PRO A 252 10.59 9.09 -6.74
C PRO A 252 11.66 8.19 -7.39
N TRP A 253 12.03 7.12 -6.70
CA TRP A 253 13.03 6.14 -7.16
C TRP A 253 12.68 5.51 -8.51
N GLN A 254 11.41 5.47 -8.87
CA GLN A 254 10.92 4.98 -10.16
C GLN A 254 11.57 5.69 -11.34
N LYS A 255 11.95 6.97 -11.20
CA LYS A 255 12.62 7.72 -12.27
C LYS A 255 13.97 7.10 -12.63
N ALA A 256 14.78 6.74 -11.63
CA ALA A 256 16.08 6.08 -11.86
C ALA A 256 15.91 4.69 -12.51
N ASP A 257 14.89 3.93 -12.11
CA ASP A 257 14.60 2.62 -12.68
C ASP A 257 14.09 2.72 -14.14
N MET A 258 13.25 3.72 -14.44
CA MET A 258 12.85 4.02 -15.84
C MET A 258 14.04 4.37 -16.72
N GLU A 259 14.99 5.16 -16.22
CA GLU A 259 16.23 5.45 -16.96
C GLU A 259 17.04 4.19 -17.23
N ARG A 260 17.11 3.26 -16.26
CA ARG A 260 17.75 1.95 -16.46
C ARG A 260 17.05 1.17 -17.57
N MET A 261 15.71 1.05 -17.53
CA MET A 261 14.95 0.37 -18.59
C MET A 261 15.17 1.00 -19.96
N ILE A 262 15.26 2.33 -20.05
CA ILE A 262 15.56 3.06 -21.30
C ILE A 262 16.96 2.72 -21.80
N ARG A 263 17.94 2.63 -20.92
CA ARG A 263 19.31 2.20 -21.30
C ARG A 263 19.35 0.78 -21.84
N GLU A 264 18.57 -0.12 -21.28
CA GLU A 264 18.53 -1.54 -21.64
C GLU A 264 17.75 -1.81 -22.94
N LYS A 265 16.61 -1.16 -23.15
CA LYS A 265 15.67 -1.44 -24.25
C LYS A 265 15.67 -0.39 -25.35
N GLY A 266 16.22 0.79 -25.11
CA GLY A 266 16.14 1.96 -25.97
C GLY A 266 14.88 2.79 -25.73
N ARG A 267 14.98 4.12 -25.91
CA ARG A 267 13.88 5.06 -25.71
C ARG A 267 12.72 4.80 -26.67
N ASP A 268 13.01 4.40 -27.91
CA ASP A 268 12.00 4.12 -28.94
C ASP A 268 11.08 2.97 -28.57
N TYR A 269 11.56 2.00 -27.78
CA TYR A 269 10.74 0.91 -27.26
C TYR A 269 9.57 1.42 -26.41
N PHE A 270 9.77 2.49 -25.64
CA PHE A 270 8.78 3.09 -24.75
C PHE A 270 8.17 4.38 -25.27
N LYS A 271 8.36 4.72 -26.55
CA LYS A 271 7.97 6.04 -27.10
C LYS A 271 6.51 6.44 -26.85
N GLU A 272 5.58 5.48 -26.90
CA GLU A 272 4.16 5.74 -26.70
C GLU A 272 3.81 6.01 -25.24
N ILE A 273 4.54 5.41 -24.31
CA ILE A 273 4.35 5.62 -22.86
C ILE A 273 4.99 6.96 -22.43
N LEU A 274 6.08 7.34 -23.08
CA LEU A 274 6.88 8.52 -22.75
C LEU A 274 6.47 9.78 -23.54
N ALA A 275 5.46 9.68 -24.43
CA ALA A 275 4.90 10.79 -25.19
C ALA A 275 3.98 11.64 -24.33
#